data_0ab7856388ad9edf6b871986392f6189
#
_entry.id   0ab7856388ad9edf6b871986392f6189
#
_cell.length_a   1.000
_cell.length_b   1.000
_cell.length_c   1.000
_cell.angle_alpha   90.00
_cell.angle_beta   90.00
_cell.angle_gamma   90.00
#
_symmetry.space_group_name_H-M   'P 1'
#
loop_
_entity.id
_entity.type
_entity.pdbx_description
1 polymer ?
#
loop_
_entity_poly.entity_id
_entity_poly.type
_entity_poly.pdbx_seq_one_letter_code
_entity_poly.pdbx_strand_id
1 'polypeptide(L)'
;MNIAVIAGGTSTEREVSLVSSKLICASLRRNGHRANIIDVFFGTTMYSDTDAFFSDENNLEELTAELSEKSSEIKETEKKRAEAGEGFFGPMVLEVCKAADI
;
A
#
# COMPACT_ATOMS: atom_id res chain seq x y z
N MET A 1 12.04 -13.48 -2.68
CA MET A 1 12.28 -12.21 -2.01
C MET A 1 10.96 -11.62 -1.52
N ASN A 2 11.02 -10.89 -0.42
CA ASN A 2 9.88 -10.12 0.06
C ASN A 2 9.93 -8.73 -0.56
N ILE A 3 8.94 -8.39 -1.37
CA ILE A 3 8.93 -7.14 -2.13
C ILE A 3 7.70 -6.32 -1.76
N ALA A 4 7.92 -5.11 -1.30
CA ALA A 4 6.85 -4.17 -1.03
C ALA A 4 6.64 -3.29 -2.26
N VAL A 5 5.45 -3.32 -2.82
CA VAL A 5 5.07 -2.47 -3.94
C VAL A 5 4.37 -1.24 -3.36
N ILE A 6 5.08 -0.13 -3.34
CA ILE A 6 4.59 1.12 -2.76
C ILE A 6 3.71 1.83 -3.78
N ALA A 7 2.50 2.16 -3.38
CA ALA A 7 1.51 2.75 -4.28
C ALA A 7 0.73 3.88 -3.61
N GLY A 8 -0.08 4.57 -4.40
CA GLY A 8 -1.00 5.56 -3.90
C GLY A 8 -0.39 6.94 -3.77
N GLY A 9 -0.45 7.48 -2.56
CA GLY A 9 -0.08 8.86 -2.30
C GLY A 9 -1.27 9.80 -2.41
N THR A 10 -1.00 11.10 -2.44
CA THR A 10 -2.04 12.14 -2.39
C THR A 10 -2.13 13.00 -3.65
N SER A 11 -1.27 12.75 -4.63
CA SER A 11 -1.22 13.51 -5.88
C SER A 11 -2.28 13.04 -6.89
N THR A 12 -2.41 13.80 -7.99
CA THR A 12 -3.27 13.41 -9.11
C THR A 12 -2.79 12.13 -9.80
N GLU A 13 -1.55 11.69 -9.54
CA GLU A 13 -0.98 10.46 -10.08
C GLU A 13 -1.38 9.21 -9.28
N ARG A 14 -2.18 9.36 -8.23
CA ARG A 14 -2.60 8.25 -7.37
C ARG A 14 -3.23 7.11 -8.15
N GLU A 15 -4.18 7.39 -9.02
CA GLU A 15 -4.88 6.34 -9.79
C GLU A 15 -3.94 5.62 -10.76
N VAL A 16 -3.03 6.35 -11.40
CA VAL A 16 -2.01 5.77 -12.27
C VAL A 16 -1.09 4.84 -11.48
N SER A 17 -0.68 5.28 -10.29
CA SER A 17 0.15 4.48 -9.40
C SER A 17 -0.53 3.17 -9.00
N LEU A 18 -1.82 3.20 -8.70
CA LEU A 18 -2.58 1.99 -8.33
C LEU A 18 -2.65 0.99 -9.49
N VAL A 19 -2.91 1.47 -10.71
CA VAL A 19 -2.95 0.61 -11.90
C VAL A 19 -1.58 -0.01 -12.17
N SER A 20 -0.52 0.79 -12.14
CA SER A 20 0.85 0.31 -12.36
C SER A 20 1.26 -0.71 -11.31
N SER A 21 0.94 -0.45 -10.04
CA SER A 21 1.27 -1.34 -8.92
C SER A 21 0.60 -2.70 -9.04
N LYS A 22 -0.64 -2.74 -9.51
CA LYS A 22 -1.34 -3.99 -9.75
C LYS A 22 -0.61 -4.87 -10.76
N LEU A 23 -0.18 -4.28 -11.87
CA LEU A 23 0.53 -5.00 -12.92
C LEU A 23 1.91 -5.47 -12.45
N ILE A 24 2.64 -4.61 -11.77
CA ILE A 24 3.97 -4.93 -11.23
C ILE A 24 3.87 -6.05 -10.20
N CYS A 25 2.96 -5.95 -9.27
CA CYS A 25 2.80 -6.95 -8.20
C CYS A 25 2.40 -8.30 -8.77
N ALA A 26 1.48 -8.33 -9.73
CA ALA A 26 1.09 -9.58 -10.41
C ALA A 26 2.30 -10.23 -11.11
N SER A 27 3.12 -9.44 -11.77
CA SER A 27 4.33 -9.94 -12.44
C SER A 27 5.33 -10.51 -11.44
N LEU A 28 5.56 -9.83 -10.32
CA LEU A 28 6.48 -10.30 -9.28
C LEU A 28 6.02 -11.62 -8.69
N ARG A 29 4.71 -11.77 -8.42
CA ARG A 29 4.15 -13.02 -7.91
C ARG A 29 4.32 -14.18 -8.91
N ARG A 30 4.13 -13.91 -10.20
CA ARG A 30 4.36 -14.91 -11.25
C ARG A 30 5.81 -15.39 -11.30
N ASN A 31 6.73 -14.53 -10.90
CA ASN A 31 8.16 -14.85 -10.84
C ASN A 31 8.62 -15.43 -9.50
N GLY A 32 7.68 -15.83 -8.65
CA GLY A 32 7.97 -16.54 -7.41
C GLY A 32 8.30 -15.67 -6.20
N HIS A 33 8.11 -14.36 -6.30
CA HIS A 33 8.35 -13.46 -5.17
C HIS A 33 7.12 -13.33 -4.27
N ARG A 34 7.34 -13.09 -2.99
CA ARG A 34 6.30 -12.70 -2.04
C ARG A 34 6.15 -11.20 -2.15
N ALA A 35 5.16 -10.76 -2.91
CA ALA A 35 4.93 -9.34 -3.18
C ALA A 35 3.52 -8.93 -2.77
N ASN A 36 3.39 -7.75 -2.19
CA ASN A 36 2.11 -7.17 -1.88
C ASN A 36 2.18 -5.65 -2.02
N ILE A 37 1.02 -5.04 -2.23
CA ILE A 37 0.89 -3.59 -2.41
C ILE A 37 0.55 -2.96 -1.06
N ILE A 38 1.21 -1.84 -0.75
CA ILE A 38 0.82 -1.00 0.37
C ILE A 38 0.66 0.45 -0.10
N ASP A 39 -0.48 1.05 0.28
CA ASP A 39 -0.73 2.46 0.04
C ASP A 39 0.15 3.28 0.98
N VAL A 40 1.01 4.12 0.42
CA VAL A 40 1.97 4.89 1.22
C VAL A 40 1.27 5.86 2.17
N PHE A 41 0.11 6.38 1.78
CA PHE A 41 -0.63 7.34 2.59
C PHE A 41 -1.56 6.67 3.61
N PHE A 42 -2.43 5.76 3.16
CA PHE A 42 -3.38 5.10 4.06
C PHE A 42 -2.76 3.95 4.85
N GLY A 43 -1.70 3.33 4.35
CA GLY A 43 -1.10 2.17 4.99
C GLY A 43 -2.03 0.98 5.05
N THR A 44 -1.86 0.16 6.07
CA THR A 44 -2.75 -0.98 6.31
C THR A 44 -2.82 -1.32 7.80
N THR A 45 -3.96 -1.82 8.23
CA THR A 45 -4.17 -2.32 9.59
C THR A 45 -4.63 -3.78 9.61
N MET A 46 -4.64 -4.42 8.43
CA MET A 46 -5.18 -5.77 8.24
C MET A 46 -4.25 -6.89 8.75
N TYR A 47 -2.97 -6.62 8.91
CA TYR A 47 -1.98 -7.65 9.18
C TYR A 47 -1.44 -7.56 10.60
N SER A 48 -1.23 -8.72 11.23
CA SER A 48 -0.67 -8.79 12.57
C SER A 48 0.84 -8.50 12.60
N ASP A 49 1.53 -8.81 11.51
CA ASP A 49 2.97 -8.56 11.36
C ASP A 49 3.34 -8.44 9.88
N THR A 50 4.61 -8.12 9.62
CA THR A 50 5.10 -7.94 8.25
C THR A 50 5.14 -9.25 7.46
N ASP A 51 5.36 -10.39 8.11
CA ASP A 51 5.34 -11.67 7.43
C ASP A 51 3.94 -11.97 6.86
N ALA A 52 2.90 -11.69 7.63
CA ALA A 52 1.52 -11.83 7.17
C ALA A 52 1.25 -10.96 5.94
N PHE A 53 1.78 -9.74 5.93
CA PHE A 53 1.66 -8.84 4.78
C PHE A 53 2.28 -9.44 3.51
N PHE A 54 3.52 -9.91 3.59
CA PHE A 54 4.22 -10.47 2.42
C PHE A 54 3.65 -11.81 1.97
N SER A 55 3.04 -12.57 2.87
CA SER A 55 2.48 -13.89 2.57
C SER A 55 1.09 -13.84 1.94
N ASP A 56 0.42 -12.70 1.97
CA ASP A 56 -0.95 -12.58 1.48
C ASP A 56 -0.99 -12.57 -0.04
N GLU A 57 -1.57 -13.60 -0.63
CA GLU A 57 -1.82 -13.70 -2.07
C GLU A 57 -3.22 -13.18 -2.40
N ASN A 58 -3.51 -11.97 -1.94
CA ASN A 58 -4.81 -11.34 -2.10
C ASN A 58 -5.17 -11.06 -3.57
N ASN A 59 -6.45 -10.76 -3.82
CA ASN A 59 -6.92 -10.36 -5.13
C ASN A 59 -6.51 -8.90 -5.37
N LEU A 60 -5.58 -8.69 -6.30
CA LEU A 60 -5.04 -7.36 -6.59
C LEU A 60 -6.06 -6.42 -7.22
N GLU A 61 -7.01 -6.96 -7.99
CA GLU A 61 -8.09 -6.19 -8.58
C GLU A 61 -8.96 -5.56 -7.47
N GLU A 62 -9.38 -6.39 -6.51
CA GLU A 62 -10.18 -5.94 -5.38
C GLU A 62 -9.41 -4.97 -4.49
N LEU A 63 -8.14 -5.26 -4.21
CA LEU A 63 -7.31 -4.41 -3.37
C LEU A 63 -7.15 -3.01 -3.99
N THR A 64 -6.79 -2.93 -5.27
CA THR A 64 -6.61 -1.63 -5.92
C THR A 64 -7.91 -0.88 -6.08
N ALA A 65 -9.04 -1.57 -6.26
CA ALA A 65 -10.36 -0.94 -6.29
C ALA A 65 -10.69 -0.30 -4.93
N GLU A 66 -10.42 -1.00 -3.83
CA GLU A 66 -10.63 -0.46 -2.48
C GLU A 66 -9.75 0.76 -2.22
N LEU A 67 -8.49 0.71 -2.62
CA LEU A 67 -7.58 1.83 -2.47
C LEU A 67 -7.99 3.04 -3.32
N SER A 68 -8.53 2.80 -4.51
CA SER A 68 -9.08 3.85 -5.37
C SER A 68 -10.27 4.54 -4.71
N GLU A 69 -11.18 3.76 -4.10
CA GLU A 69 -12.33 4.30 -3.39
C GLU A 69 -11.93 5.21 -2.22
N LYS A 70 -10.85 4.88 -1.54
CA LYS A 70 -10.32 5.70 -0.44
C LYS A 70 -9.83 7.07 -0.88
N SER A 71 -9.63 7.29 -2.18
CA SER A 71 -9.15 8.58 -2.69
C SER A 71 -10.05 9.74 -2.27
N SER A 72 -11.34 9.52 -2.08
CA SER A 72 -12.28 10.54 -1.63
C SER A 72 -12.04 10.97 -0.17
N GLU A 73 -11.30 10.19 0.60
CA GLU A 73 -11.04 10.45 2.02
C GLU A 73 -9.71 11.15 2.28
N ILE A 74 -8.93 11.43 1.24
CA ILE A 74 -7.57 11.98 1.39
C ILE A 74 -7.56 13.29 2.16
N LYS A 75 -8.37 14.25 1.74
CA LYS A 75 -8.38 15.59 2.37
C LYS A 75 -8.75 15.54 3.83
N GLU A 76 -9.76 14.76 4.17
CA GLU A 76 -10.21 14.61 5.54
C GLU A 76 -9.14 13.91 6.39
N THR A 77 -8.51 12.88 5.86
CA THR A 77 -7.45 12.15 6.55
C THR A 77 -6.23 13.04 6.77
N GLU A 78 -5.84 13.83 5.77
CA GLU A 78 -4.75 14.80 5.92
C GLU A 78 -5.03 15.78 7.05
N LYS A 79 -6.25 16.30 7.11
CA LYS A 79 -6.68 17.23 8.15
C LYS A 79 -6.59 16.59 9.54
N LYS A 80 -7.11 15.38 9.68
CA LYS A 80 -7.07 14.65 10.96
C LYS A 80 -5.64 14.38 11.42
N ARG A 81 -4.75 14.00 10.52
CA ARG A 81 -3.34 13.76 10.84
C ARG A 81 -2.63 15.03 11.25
N ALA A 82 -2.88 16.13 10.55
CA ALA A 82 -2.30 17.43 10.90
C ALA A 82 -2.73 17.86 12.30
N GLU A 83 -4.00 17.71 12.64
CA GLU A 83 -4.54 18.02 13.97
C GLU A 83 -3.94 17.13 15.08
N ALA A 84 -3.66 15.88 14.75
CA ALA A 84 -3.06 14.92 15.68
C ALA A 84 -1.54 14.99 15.73
N GLY A 85 -0.90 15.80 14.89
CA GLY A 85 0.55 15.87 14.81
C GLY A 85 1.19 14.66 14.14
N GLU A 86 0.44 13.91 13.34
CA GLU A 86 0.94 12.72 12.67
C GLU A 86 1.58 13.07 11.32
N GLY A 87 2.49 12.19 10.85
CA GLY A 87 3.17 12.37 9.58
C GLY A 87 2.37 11.86 8.37
N PHE A 88 3.04 11.88 7.21
CA PHE A 88 2.45 11.50 5.94
C PHE A 88 2.19 10.00 5.82
N PHE A 89 3.12 9.17 6.30
CA PHE A 89 3.03 7.73 6.10
C PHE A 89 1.93 7.09 6.95
N GLY A 90 1.12 6.24 6.31
CA GLY A 90 0.08 5.49 6.99
C GLY A 90 0.62 4.37 7.88
N PRO A 91 -0.29 3.69 8.61
CA PRO A 91 0.09 2.58 9.48
C PRO A 91 0.84 1.49 8.73
N MET A 92 1.87 0.94 9.36
CA MET A 92 2.67 -0.19 8.88
C MET A 92 3.61 0.09 7.69
N VAL A 93 3.55 1.27 7.07
CA VAL A 93 4.38 1.58 5.90
C VAL A 93 5.87 1.43 6.21
N LEU A 94 6.34 2.05 7.28
CA LEU A 94 7.76 2.01 7.64
C LEU A 94 8.21 0.61 8.04
N GLU A 95 7.38 -0.13 8.78
CA GLU A 95 7.67 -1.49 9.20
C GLU A 95 7.80 -2.42 7.99
N VAL A 96 6.90 -2.31 7.02
CA VAL A 96 6.93 -3.08 5.78
C VAL A 96 8.17 -2.74 4.97
N CYS A 97 8.51 -1.46 4.84
CA CYS A 97 9.71 -1.04 4.10
C CYS A 97 10.99 -1.58 4.73
N LYS A 98 11.07 -1.60 6.06
CA LYS A 98 12.23 -2.16 6.76
C LYS A 98 12.35 -3.67 6.61
N ALA A 99 11.23 -4.37 6.55
CA ALA A 99 11.19 -5.84 6.43
C ALA A 99 11.33 -6.34 4.99
N ALA A 100 11.13 -5.47 4.00
CA ALA A 100 11.24 -5.84 2.60
C ALA A 100 12.69 -6.05 2.17
N ASP A 101 12.90 -6.98 1.25
CA ASP A 101 14.20 -7.14 0.59
C ASP A 101 14.41 -6.07 -0.48
N ILE A 102 13.29 -5.67 -1.08
CA ILE A 102 13.25 -4.60 -2.09
C ILE A 102 11.96 -3.80 -1.89
#